data_18e67c661fc94c020d3eff91163af4c8
#
_entry.id   18e67c661fc94c020d3eff91163af4c8
#
_cell.length_a   1.000
_cell.length_b   1.000
_cell.length_c   1.000
_cell.angle_alpha   90.00
_cell.angle_beta   90.00
_cell.angle_gamma   90.00
#
_symmetry.space_group_name_H-M   'P 1'
#
loop_
_entity.id
_entity.type
_entity.pdbx_description
1 polymer ?
#
loop_
_entity_poly.entity_id
_entity_poly.type
_entity_poly.pdbx_seq_one_letter_code
_entity_poly.pdbx_strand_id
1 'polypeptide(L)'
;MSQQCRECGAILPDGTKACLQCGTPVDSATRFSGGPQAPLDFIQPAIAGGLLLGLLSSLPIISLANLLFGAWILAGGALTAHLVSRQRPSGISYGDGAFGGVLSGFFGAVVSTILLIPNKLFFAADWETMRQQAELQLAKTPDTAGPMRDLVLRALSAEVSITTEVFWFFFYGFSFSLLAMIGGMLMVWILNRRR
;
A
#
# COMPACT_ATOMS: atom_id res chain seq x y z
N MET A 1 33.48 15.66 -15.22
CA MET A 1 32.46 14.75 -14.69
C MET A 1 33.06 13.35 -14.67
N SER A 2 33.10 12.68 -13.53
CA SER A 2 33.66 11.33 -13.44
C SER A 2 32.70 10.30 -14.04
N GLN A 3 33.16 9.46 -14.97
CA GLN A 3 32.39 8.38 -15.57
C GLN A 3 32.72 7.07 -14.84
N GLN A 4 31.75 6.17 -14.69
CA GLN A 4 31.99 4.82 -14.15
C GLN A 4 31.90 3.78 -15.26
N CYS A 5 32.83 2.82 -15.26
CA CYS A 5 32.78 1.69 -16.17
C CYS A 5 31.57 0.79 -15.86
N ARG A 6 30.81 0.43 -16.89
CA ARG A 6 29.58 -0.36 -16.77
C ARG A 6 29.85 -1.81 -16.36
N GLU A 7 31.01 -2.34 -16.71
CA GLU A 7 31.34 -3.75 -16.45
C GLU A 7 32.01 -3.95 -15.09
N CYS A 8 32.91 -3.04 -14.68
CA CYS A 8 33.69 -3.22 -13.45
C CYS A 8 33.50 -2.12 -12.39
N GLY A 9 32.69 -1.08 -12.67
CA GLY A 9 32.42 0.00 -11.74
C GLY A 9 33.58 0.99 -11.51
N ALA A 10 34.72 0.83 -12.20
CA ALA A 10 35.88 1.70 -12.04
C ALA A 10 35.57 3.13 -12.49
N ILE A 11 36.11 4.13 -11.77
CA ILE A 11 36.00 5.55 -12.15
C ILE A 11 36.90 5.81 -13.34
N LEU A 12 36.34 6.32 -14.42
CA LEU A 12 37.00 6.61 -15.66
C LEU A 12 37.31 8.12 -15.76
N PRO A 13 38.54 8.50 -16.12
CA PRO A 13 38.87 9.87 -16.49
C PRO A 13 38.10 10.32 -17.74
N ASP A 14 37.77 11.60 -17.83
CA ASP A 14 37.09 12.16 -19.01
C ASP A 14 37.90 11.94 -20.27
N GLY A 15 37.25 11.43 -21.33
CA GLY A 15 37.87 11.20 -22.62
C GLY A 15 38.57 9.84 -22.81
N THR A 16 38.48 8.91 -21.85
CA THR A 16 39.02 7.55 -22.00
C THR A 16 38.22 6.76 -23.03
N LYS A 17 38.91 6.15 -24.00
CA LYS A 17 38.31 5.30 -25.04
C LYS A 17 38.12 3.84 -24.61
N ALA A 18 38.79 3.41 -23.56
CA ALA A 18 38.65 2.08 -22.98
C ALA A 18 38.93 2.11 -21.48
N CYS A 19 38.24 1.27 -20.71
CA CYS A 19 38.47 1.12 -19.27
C CYS A 19 39.88 0.52 -19.03
N LEU A 20 40.68 1.22 -18.23
CA LEU A 20 42.05 0.76 -17.91
C LEU A 20 42.04 -0.48 -17.00
N GLN A 21 40.91 -0.77 -16.33
CA GLN A 21 40.84 -1.89 -15.38
C GLN A 21 40.29 -3.17 -15.99
N CYS A 22 39.34 -3.10 -16.94
CA CYS A 22 38.73 -4.28 -17.56
C CYS A 22 38.90 -4.33 -19.09
N GLY A 23 39.49 -3.29 -19.71
CA GLY A 23 39.71 -3.25 -21.15
C GLY A 23 38.47 -2.99 -22.01
N THR A 24 37.30 -2.85 -21.42
CA THR A 24 36.04 -2.65 -22.15
C THR A 24 36.05 -1.30 -22.87
N PRO A 25 35.78 -1.23 -24.19
CA PRO A 25 35.74 0.03 -24.93
C PRO A 25 34.60 0.92 -24.37
N VAL A 26 34.91 2.18 -24.10
CA VAL A 26 33.96 3.17 -23.64
C VAL A 26 33.48 3.95 -24.84
N ASP A 27 32.36 3.52 -25.45
CA ASP A 27 31.75 4.25 -26.53
C ASP A 27 31.23 5.60 -26.03
N SER A 28 31.48 6.65 -26.80
CA SER A 28 30.99 8.01 -26.54
C SER A 28 29.43 8.12 -26.51
N ALA A 29 28.73 7.10 -27.00
CA ALA A 29 27.29 6.97 -26.92
C ALA A 29 26.80 6.52 -25.54
N THR A 30 27.66 5.97 -24.69
CA THR A 30 27.35 5.56 -23.33
C THR A 30 27.69 6.60 -22.28
N ARG A 31 27.74 7.87 -22.65
CA ARG A 31 27.75 8.95 -21.66
C ARG A 31 26.47 8.85 -20.86
N PHE A 32 26.59 8.22 -19.70
CA PHE A 32 25.59 8.43 -18.68
C PHE A 32 25.55 9.95 -18.42
N SER A 33 24.57 10.60 -18.97
CA SER A 33 24.11 11.88 -18.44
C SER A 33 23.53 11.60 -17.06
N GLY A 34 24.42 11.37 -16.09
CA GLY A 34 24.10 11.38 -14.66
C GLY A 34 23.85 12.81 -14.23
N GLY A 35 22.98 13.51 -14.94
CA GLY A 35 22.33 14.68 -14.39
C GLY A 35 21.56 14.23 -13.15
N PRO A 36 21.37 15.11 -12.16
CA PRO A 36 20.55 14.81 -11.00
C PRO A 36 19.21 14.27 -11.51
N GLN A 37 18.98 12.96 -11.28
CA GLN A 37 17.72 12.36 -11.67
C GLN A 37 16.64 13.12 -10.94
N ALA A 38 15.64 13.61 -11.67
CA ALA A 38 14.52 14.29 -11.06
C ALA A 38 13.95 13.43 -9.91
N PRO A 39 13.66 14.04 -8.76
CA PRO A 39 13.10 13.31 -7.64
C PRO A 39 11.83 12.58 -8.09
N LEU A 40 11.67 11.33 -7.62
CA LEU A 40 10.43 10.57 -7.88
C LEU A 40 9.27 11.25 -7.17
N ASP A 41 8.20 11.49 -7.89
CA ASP A 41 6.94 11.92 -7.29
C ASP A 41 6.18 10.67 -6.78
N PHE A 42 6.04 10.56 -5.47
CA PHE A 42 5.28 9.50 -4.82
C PHE A 42 3.85 9.93 -4.48
N ILE A 43 3.58 11.23 -4.37
CA ILE A 43 2.32 11.74 -3.82
C ILE A 43 1.16 11.43 -4.75
N GLN A 44 1.26 11.84 -6.01
CA GLN A 44 0.20 11.59 -7.00
C GLN A 44 -0.12 10.08 -7.17
N PRO A 45 0.88 9.19 -7.39
CA PRO A 45 0.66 7.75 -7.44
C PRO A 45 0.07 7.18 -6.15
N ALA A 46 0.53 7.65 -4.98
CA ALA A 46 0.03 7.17 -3.69
C ALA A 46 -1.41 7.58 -3.42
N ILE A 47 -1.81 8.78 -3.82
CA ILE A 47 -3.21 9.22 -3.77
C ILE A 47 -4.08 8.32 -4.67
N ALA A 48 -3.64 8.06 -5.92
CA ALA A 48 -4.38 7.20 -6.84
C ALA A 48 -4.55 5.77 -6.30
N GLY A 49 -3.48 5.16 -5.79
CA GLY A 49 -3.52 3.86 -5.15
C GLY A 49 -4.34 3.84 -3.87
N GLY A 50 -4.23 4.90 -3.05
CA GLY A 50 -4.99 5.07 -1.82
C GLY A 50 -6.50 5.25 -2.07
N LEU A 51 -6.88 6.03 -3.08
CA LEU A 51 -8.27 6.16 -3.51
C LEU A 51 -8.85 4.82 -3.95
N LEU A 52 -8.11 4.07 -4.78
CA LEU A 52 -8.54 2.75 -5.23
C LEU A 52 -8.81 1.83 -4.04
N LEU A 53 -7.83 1.64 -3.17
CA LEU A 53 -7.97 0.73 -2.04
C LEU A 53 -9.02 1.21 -1.03
N GLY A 54 -9.07 2.52 -0.75
CA GLY A 54 -10.02 3.11 0.18
C GLY A 54 -11.47 2.97 -0.28
N LEU A 55 -11.77 3.27 -1.55
CA LEU A 55 -13.08 3.10 -2.15
C LEU A 55 -13.52 1.63 -2.15
N LEU A 56 -12.68 0.74 -2.68
CA LEU A 56 -13.03 -0.68 -2.80
C LEU A 56 -13.14 -1.36 -1.43
N SER A 57 -12.34 -0.95 -0.45
CA SER A 57 -12.42 -1.48 0.92
C SER A 57 -13.64 -0.97 1.69
N SER A 58 -14.24 0.15 1.27
CA SER A 58 -15.41 0.75 1.94
C SER A 58 -16.74 0.19 1.45
N LEU A 59 -16.77 -0.49 0.30
CA LEU A 59 -18.00 -1.05 -0.27
C LEU A 59 -18.29 -2.43 0.35
N PRO A 60 -19.48 -2.67 0.97
CA PRO A 60 -19.74 -3.87 1.76
C PRO A 60 -19.52 -5.20 1.05
N ILE A 61 -19.98 -5.33 -0.19
CA ILE A 61 -19.84 -6.56 -0.98
C ILE A 61 -18.40 -6.73 -1.50
N ILE A 62 -17.80 -5.64 -1.96
CA ILE A 62 -16.46 -5.63 -2.57
C ILE A 62 -15.38 -5.83 -1.50
N SER A 63 -15.63 -5.33 -0.28
CA SER A 63 -14.72 -5.49 0.86
C SER A 63 -14.49 -6.95 1.26
N LEU A 64 -15.40 -7.88 0.89
CA LEU A 64 -15.20 -9.32 1.10
C LEU A 64 -13.91 -9.84 0.44
N ALA A 65 -13.44 -9.24 -0.64
CA ALA A 65 -12.15 -9.59 -1.24
C ALA A 65 -10.95 -9.25 -0.33
N ASN A 66 -11.10 -8.36 0.66
CA ASN A 66 -10.07 -8.12 1.67
C ASN A 66 -9.90 -9.29 2.65
N LEU A 67 -10.94 -10.16 2.81
CA LEU A 67 -10.78 -11.42 3.53
C LEU A 67 -9.77 -12.35 2.84
N LEU A 68 -9.60 -12.23 1.53
CA LEU A 68 -8.58 -12.93 0.75
C LEU A 68 -7.26 -12.14 0.82
N PHE A 69 -6.65 -12.10 2.02
CA PHE A 69 -5.33 -11.48 2.27
C PHE A 69 -5.22 -9.98 1.92
N GLY A 70 -6.31 -9.22 2.06
CA GLY A 70 -6.29 -7.79 1.78
C GLY A 70 -6.08 -7.47 0.29
N ALA A 71 -6.74 -8.20 -0.60
CA ALA A 71 -6.52 -8.13 -2.06
C ALA A 71 -6.56 -6.69 -2.60
N TRP A 72 -7.53 -5.89 -2.18
CA TRP A 72 -7.64 -4.50 -2.62
C TRP A 72 -6.54 -3.61 -2.07
N ILE A 73 -6.06 -3.90 -0.85
CA ILE A 73 -4.98 -3.15 -0.21
C ILE A 73 -3.66 -3.44 -0.92
N LEU A 74 -3.39 -4.70 -1.24
CA LEU A 74 -2.25 -5.11 -2.05
C LEU A 74 -2.30 -4.47 -3.46
N ALA A 75 -3.48 -4.46 -4.09
CA ALA A 75 -3.68 -3.87 -5.42
C ALA A 75 -3.41 -2.36 -5.42
N GLY A 76 -3.81 -1.63 -4.38
CA GLY A 76 -3.53 -0.20 -4.23
C GLY A 76 -2.04 0.10 -4.14
N GLY A 77 -1.30 -0.65 -3.32
CA GLY A 77 0.15 -0.56 -3.24
C GLY A 77 0.85 -0.92 -4.55
N ALA A 78 0.39 -1.98 -5.22
CA ALA A 78 0.91 -2.40 -6.52
C ALA A 78 0.66 -1.33 -7.60
N LEU A 79 -0.53 -0.73 -7.64
CA LEU A 79 -0.85 0.36 -8.56
C LEU A 79 0.09 1.56 -8.35
N THR A 80 0.31 1.96 -7.09
CA THR A 80 1.23 3.03 -6.75
C THR A 80 2.63 2.76 -7.29
N ALA A 81 3.19 1.57 -7.00
CA ALA A 81 4.51 1.19 -7.49
C ALA A 81 4.57 1.14 -9.03
N HIS A 82 3.51 0.68 -9.69
CA HIS A 82 3.41 0.70 -11.13
C HIS A 82 3.43 2.12 -11.70
N LEU A 83 2.68 3.05 -11.13
CA LEU A 83 2.66 4.45 -11.57
C LEU A 83 4.01 5.14 -11.32
N VAL A 84 4.64 4.89 -10.17
CA VAL A 84 6.00 5.40 -9.88
C VAL A 84 7.02 4.84 -10.88
N SER A 85 6.90 3.56 -11.26
CA SER A 85 7.82 2.93 -12.22
C SER A 85 7.78 3.56 -13.62
N ARG A 86 6.65 4.17 -13.99
CA ARG A 86 6.52 4.90 -15.27
C ARG A 86 7.31 6.20 -15.32
N GLN A 87 7.69 6.74 -14.16
CA GLN A 87 8.50 7.96 -14.08
C GLN A 87 9.99 7.69 -14.35
N ARG A 88 10.44 6.43 -14.24
CA ARG A 88 11.83 6.01 -14.49
C ARG A 88 11.90 4.81 -15.43
N PRO A 89 12.33 4.99 -16.68
CA PRO A 89 12.54 3.89 -17.63
C PRO A 89 13.58 2.87 -17.14
N SER A 90 14.57 3.30 -16.33
CA SER A 90 15.59 2.43 -15.72
C SER A 90 15.04 1.51 -14.62
N GLY A 91 13.78 1.73 -14.17
CA GLY A 91 13.16 0.96 -13.10
C GLY A 91 13.19 1.67 -11.75
N ILE A 92 12.53 1.06 -10.79
CA ILE A 92 12.48 1.52 -9.40
C ILE A 92 13.02 0.43 -8.48
N SER A 93 13.52 0.85 -7.32
CA SER A 93 14.00 -0.07 -6.29
C SER A 93 12.84 -0.67 -5.48
N TYR A 94 13.12 -1.77 -4.75
CA TYR A 94 12.15 -2.32 -3.79
C TYR A 94 11.80 -1.31 -2.69
N GLY A 95 12.76 -0.46 -2.29
CA GLY A 95 12.53 0.62 -1.35
C GLY A 95 11.52 1.65 -1.88
N ASP A 96 11.61 2.02 -3.17
CA ASP A 96 10.64 2.94 -3.79
C ASP A 96 9.24 2.32 -3.82
N GLY A 97 9.14 1.03 -4.16
CA GLY A 97 7.87 0.29 -4.15
C GLY A 97 7.28 0.18 -2.75
N ALA A 98 8.10 -0.11 -1.75
CA ALA A 98 7.70 -0.18 -0.34
C ALA A 98 7.20 1.17 0.15
N PHE A 99 7.95 2.24 -0.09
CA PHE A 99 7.60 3.61 0.34
C PHE A 99 6.31 4.10 -0.32
N GLY A 100 6.17 3.91 -1.63
CA GLY A 100 4.93 4.22 -2.35
C GLY A 100 3.74 3.44 -1.82
N GLY A 101 3.93 2.15 -1.48
CA GLY A 101 2.91 1.31 -0.87
C GLY A 101 2.48 1.82 0.51
N VAL A 102 3.42 2.18 1.39
CA VAL A 102 3.12 2.76 2.72
C VAL A 102 2.28 4.02 2.59
N LEU A 103 2.67 4.94 1.71
CA LEU A 103 1.91 6.17 1.46
C LEU A 103 0.50 5.87 0.93
N SER A 104 0.38 4.94 -0.02
CA SER A 104 -0.91 4.50 -0.56
C SER A 104 -1.82 3.92 0.53
N GLY A 105 -1.27 3.08 1.42
CA GLY A 105 -2.00 2.51 2.55
C GLY A 105 -2.51 3.58 3.51
N PHE A 106 -1.67 4.57 3.82
CA PHE A 106 -2.06 5.71 4.66
C PHE A 106 -3.19 6.53 4.04
N PHE A 107 -3.06 6.93 2.76
CA PHE A 107 -4.13 7.66 2.06
C PHE A 107 -5.40 6.82 1.97
N GLY A 108 -5.28 5.51 1.76
CA GLY A 108 -6.42 4.61 1.73
C GLY A 108 -7.16 4.51 3.06
N ALA A 109 -6.44 4.49 4.18
CA ALA A 109 -7.05 4.53 5.51
C ALA A 109 -7.81 5.83 5.75
N VAL A 110 -7.25 6.97 5.33
CA VAL A 110 -7.93 8.28 5.40
C VAL A 110 -9.21 8.26 4.58
N VAL A 111 -9.14 7.80 3.32
CA VAL A 111 -10.32 7.70 2.43
C VAL A 111 -11.38 6.77 3.02
N SER A 112 -10.99 5.59 3.51
CA SER A 112 -11.92 4.64 4.14
C SER A 112 -12.60 5.24 5.36
N THR A 113 -11.87 6.00 6.19
CA THR A 113 -12.42 6.66 7.37
C THR A 113 -13.43 7.75 6.99
N ILE A 114 -13.10 8.56 5.97
CA ILE A 114 -14.04 9.60 5.47
C ILE A 114 -15.31 8.96 4.92
N LEU A 115 -15.21 7.84 4.21
CA LEU A 115 -16.36 7.13 3.64
C LEU A 115 -17.17 6.36 4.68
N LEU A 116 -16.59 6.08 5.85
CA LEU A 116 -17.31 5.43 6.96
C LEU A 116 -18.48 6.30 7.46
N ILE A 117 -18.35 7.62 7.45
CA ILE A 117 -19.38 8.55 7.93
C ILE A 117 -20.67 8.42 7.10
N PRO A 118 -20.68 8.63 5.77
CA PRO A 118 -21.89 8.42 4.98
C PRO A 118 -22.38 6.97 5.03
N ASN A 119 -21.47 5.98 5.06
CA ASN A 119 -21.88 4.59 5.18
C ASN A 119 -22.68 4.32 6.48
N LYS A 120 -22.22 4.85 7.61
CA LYS A 120 -22.98 4.78 8.88
C LYS A 120 -24.34 5.48 8.80
N LEU A 121 -24.44 6.60 8.07
CA LEU A 121 -25.70 7.34 7.92
C LEU A 121 -26.70 6.61 7.00
N PHE A 122 -26.24 6.07 5.88
CA PHE A 122 -27.11 5.41 4.89
C PHE A 122 -27.53 4.00 5.32
N PHE A 123 -26.67 3.28 6.06
CA PHE A 123 -26.89 1.89 6.47
C PHE A 123 -27.11 1.75 7.99
N ALA A 124 -27.42 2.84 8.70
CA ALA A 124 -27.63 2.82 10.16
C ALA A 124 -28.72 1.84 10.59
N ALA A 125 -29.81 1.78 9.83
CA ALA A 125 -30.94 0.85 10.12
C ALA A 125 -30.52 -0.61 9.92
N ASP A 126 -29.75 -0.91 8.88
CA ASP A 126 -29.26 -2.26 8.61
C ASP A 126 -28.25 -2.71 9.68
N TRP A 127 -27.41 -1.79 10.15
CA TRP A 127 -26.44 -2.05 11.22
C TRP A 127 -27.12 -2.40 12.55
N GLU A 128 -28.15 -1.66 12.92
CA GLU A 128 -28.93 -1.94 14.15
C GLU A 128 -29.65 -3.30 14.05
N THR A 129 -30.20 -3.61 12.88
CA THR A 129 -30.84 -4.92 12.61
C THR A 129 -29.83 -6.05 12.71
N MET A 130 -28.64 -5.89 12.13
CA MET A 130 -27.56 -6.87 12.23
C MET A 130 -27.08 -7.07 13.68
N ARG A 131 -26.97 -5.98 14.44
CA ARG A 131 -26.63 -6.01 15.87
C ARG A 131 -27.64 -6.81 16.68
N GLN A 132 -28.94 -6.52 16.51
CA GLN A 132 -30.04 -7.22 17.18
C GLN A 132 -30.03 -8.72 16.80
N GLN A 133 -29.80 -9.06 15.54
CA GLN A 133 -29.68 -10.44 15.09
C GLN A 133 -28.49 -11.14 15.74
N ALA A 134 -27.35 -10.47 15.82
CA ALA A 134 -26.15 -11.02 16.46
C ALA A 134 -26.39 -11.27 17.98
N GLU A 135 -27.02 -10.33 18.67
CA GLU A 135 -27.41 -10.48 20.09
C GLU A 135 -28.35 -11.67 20.28
N LEU A 136 -29.36 -11.82 19.42
CA LEU A 136 -30.31 -12.94 19.45
C LEU A 136 -29.62 -14.30 19.19
N GLN A 137 -28.66 -14.36 18.28
CA GLN A 137 -27.90 -15.58 18.01
C GLN A 137 -26.98 -15.92 19.17
N LEU A 138 -26.31 -14.94 19.74
CA LEU A 138 -25.46 -15.12 20.92
C LEU A 138 -26.23 -15.57 22.14
N ALA A 139 -27.50 -15.08 22.31
CA ALA A 139 -28.37 -15.52 23.38
C ALA A 139 -28.77 -17.00 23.26
N LYS A 140 -28.75 -17.57 22.05
CA LYS A 140 -29.06 -19.00 21.80
C LYS A 140 -27.81 -19.91 21.95
N THR A 141 -26.62 -19.34 22.10
CA THR A 141 -25.38 -20.12 22.20
C THR A 141 -25.20 -20.64 23.63
N PRO A 142 -24.83 -21.91 23.82
CA PRO A 142 -24.61 -22.48 25.15
C PRO A 142 -23.57 -21.70 25.97
N ASP A 143 -23.67 -21.71 27.29
CA ASP A 143 -22.82 -20.99 28.24
C ASP A 143 -21.32 -21.37 28.18
N THR A 144 -20.96 -22.43 27.47
CA THR A 144 -19.54 -22.83 27.23
C THR A 144 -18.70 -21.78 26.50
N ALA A 145 -19.34 -20.78 25.87
CA ALA A 145 -18.69 -19.69 25.15
C ALA A 145 -18.60 -18.37 25.97
N GLY A 146 -18.75 -18.43 27.31
CA GLY A 146 -18.85 -17.27 28.19
C GLY A 146 -17.87 -16.11 27.90
N PRO A 147 -16.54 -16.34 27.92
CA PRO A 147 -15.60 -15.25 27.70
C PRO A 147 -15.66 -14.63 26.29
N MET A 148 -15.92 -15.47 25.28
CA MET A 148 -16.07 -15.01 23.89
C MET A 148 -17.36 -14.25 23.68
N ARG A 149 -18.46 -14.71 24.29
CA ARG A 149 -19.76 -14.05 24.29
C ARG A 149 -19.66 -12.66 24.90
N ASP A 150 -19.04 -12.54 26.08
CA ASP A 150 -18.86 -11.25 26.75
C ASP A 150 -17.98 -10.30 25.94
N LEU A 151 -16.95 -10.79 25.27
CA LEU A 151 -16.11 -10.00 24.38
C LEU A 151 -16.92 -9.44 23.21
N VAL A 152 -17.73 -10.29 22.56
CA VAL A 152 -18.56 -9.91 21.41
C VAL A 152 -19.67 -8.93 21.84
N LEU A 153 -20.32 -9.19 22.96
CA LEU A 153 -21.35 -8.27 23.48
C LEU A 153 -20.76 -6.90 23.85
N ARG A 154 -19.59 -6.86 24.48
CA ARG A 154 -18.86 -5.61 24.76
C ARG A 154 -18.46 -4.90 23.46
N ALA A 155 -18.01 -5.63 22.44
CA ALA A 155 -17.67 -5.05 21.15
C ALA A 155 -18.92 -4.47 20.42
N LEU A 156 -20.07 -5.15 20.54
CA LEU A 156 -21.33 -4.70 19.95
C LEU A 156 -21.98 -3.55 20.74
N SER A 157 -21.80 -3.52 22.06
CA SER A 157 -22.34 -2.47 22.93
C SER A 157 -21.40 -1.30 23.15
N ALA A 158 -20.17 -1.36 22.61
CA ALA A 158 -19.22 -0.27 22.74
C ALA A 158 -19.83 1.00 22.13
N GLU A 159 -20.24 1.93 23.00
CA GLU A 159 -20.58 3.27 22.58
C GLU A 159 -19.43 3.83 21.74
N VAL A 160 -19.77 4.50 20.66
CA VAL A 160 -18.80 5.13 19.74
C VAL A 160 -18.06 6.22 20.51
N SER A 161 -17.00 5.81 21.22
CA SER A 161 -16.12 6.75 21.89
C SER A 161 -15.10 7.27 20.88
N ILE A 162 -14.84 8.57 20.90
CA ILE A 162 -13.80 9.21 20.08
C ILE A 162 -12.46 8.47 20.24
N THR A 163 -12.13 8.04 21.46
CA THR A 163 -10.91 7.27 21.73
C THR A 163 -10.86 5.95 20.96
N THR A 164 -11.99 5.25 20.87
CA THR A 164 -12.09 3.99 20.14
C THR A 164 -11.95 4.21 18.63
N GLU A 165 -12.58 5.26 18.09
CA GLU A 165 -12.46 5.60 16.65
C GLU A 165 -11.03 6.02 16.28
N VAL A 166 -10.38 6.80 17.13
CA VAL A 166 -8.97 7.19 16.95
C VAL A 166 -8.06 5.95 16.98
N PHE A 167 -8.27 5.04 17.91
CA PHE A 167 -7.51 3.78 17.96
C PHE A 167 -7.69 2.97 16.66
N TRP A 168 -8.93 2.80 16.20
CA TRP A 168 -9.23 2.07 14.97
C TRP A 168 -8.63 2.76 13.73
N PHE A 169 -8.65 4.09 13.67
CA PHE A 169 -8.01 4.84 12.59
C PHE A 169 -6.52 4.53 12.49
N PHE A 170 -5.79 4.59 13.61
CA PHE A 170 -4.36 4.26 13.62
C PHE A 170 -4.12 2.78 13.32
N PHE A 171 -4.94 1.88 13.84
CA PHE A 171 -4.82 0.45 13.59
C PHE A 171 -5.03 0.12 12.10
N TYR A 172 -6.07 0.67 11.47
CA TYR A 172 -6.31 0.53 10.05
C TYR A 172 -5.20 1.19 9.22
N GLY A 173 -4.78 2.39 9.58
CA GLY A 173 -3.69 3.10 8.93
C GLY A 173 -2.41 2.29 8.90
N PHE A 174 -2.04 1.71 10.02
CA PHE A 174 -0.87 0.84 10.14
C PHE A 174 -1.03 -0.45 9.33
N SER A 175 -2.16 -1.14 9.47
CA SER A 175 -2.43 -2.40 8.77
C SER A 175 -2.48 -2.21 7.26
N PHE A 176 -3.15 -1.16 6.78
CA PHE A 176 -3.23 -0.83 5.36
C PHE A 176 -1.85 -0.49 4.79
N SER A 177 -1.05 0.30 5.53
CA SER A 177 0.30 0.67 5.12
C SER A 177 1.21 -0.55 4.99
N LEU A 178 1.15 -1.50 5.94
CA LEU A 178 1.95 -2.73 5.88
C LEU A 178 1.55 -3.62 4.68
N LEU A 179 0.26 -3.84 4.49
CA LEU A 179 -0.21 -4.67 3.38
C LEU A 179 0.05 -4.01 2.02
N ALA A 180 -0.20 -2.71 1.90
CA ALA A 180 0.08 -1.97 0.67
C ALA A 180 1.59 -1.90 0.37
N MET A 181 2.45 -1.85 1.38
CA MET A 181 3.90 -1.97 1.24
C MET A 181 4.28 -3.30 0.56
N ILE A 182 3.70 -4.41 1.03
CA ILE A 182 3.91 -5.73 0.41
C ILE A 182 3.45 -5.71 -1.05
N GLY A 183 2.27 -5.13 -1.34
CA GLY A 183 1.75 -4.98 -2.70
C GLY A 183 2.69 -4.19 -3.60
N GLY A 184 3.27 -3.09 -3.09
CA GLY A 184 4.25 -2.27 -3.79
C GLY A 184 5.53 -3.05 -4.12
N MET A 185 6.08 -3.80 -3.16
CA MET A 185 7.27 -4.64 -3.38
C MET A 185 7.01 -5.77 -4.37
N LEU A 186 5.84 -6.42 -4.28
CA LEU A 186 5.43 -7.46 -5.24
C LEU A 186 5.38 -6.92 -6.67
N MET A 187 4.85 -5.72 -6.86
CA MET A 187 4.80 -5.08 -8.18
C MET A 187 6.19 -4.81 -8.73
N VAL A 188 7.12 -4.31 -7.91
CA VAL A 188 8.52 -4.12 -8.33
C VAL A 188 9.14 -5.45 -8.74
N TRP A 189 8.91 -6.53 -8.00
CA TRP A 189 9.38 -7.86 -8.34
C TRP A 189 8.84 -8.35 -9.70
N ILE A 190 7.53 -8.15 -9.97
CA ILE A 190 6.91 -8.50 -11.25
C ILE A 190 7.54 -7.70 -12.41
N LEU A 191 7.75 -6.39 -12.20
CA LEU A 191 8.33 -5.52 -13.21
C LEU A 191 9.78 -5.89 -13.53
N ASN A 192 10.57 -6.27 -12.53
CA ASN A 192 11.96 -6.68 -12.71
C ASN A 192 12.10 -8.05 -13.40
N ARG A 193 11.11 -8.94 -13.25
CA ARG A 193 11.09 -10.23 -13.98
C ARG A 193 10.78 -10.11 -15.48
N ARG A 194 10.12 -9.01 -15.87
CA ARG A 194 9.71 -8.78 -17.27
C ARG A 194 10.78 -8.05 -18.10
N ARG A 195 11.85 -7.63 -17.46
CA ARG A 195 13.02 -6.99 -18.07
C ARG A 195 14.16 -7.97 -18.29
#